data_4dfe1b4824550c9502e9a7c79131fabb
#
_entry.id   4dfe1b4824550c9502e9a7c79131fabb
#
_cell.length_a   1.000
_cell.length_b   1.000
_cell.length_c   1.000
_cell.angle_alpha   90.00
_cell.angle_beta   90.00
_cell.angle_gamma   90.00
#
_symmetry.space_group_name_H-M   'P 1'
#
loop_
_entity.id
_entity.type
_entity.pdbx_description
1 polymer ?
#
loop_
_entity_poly.entity_id
_entity_poly.type
_entity_poly.pdbx_seq_one_letter_code
_entity_poly.pdbx_strand_id
1 'polypeptide(L)'
;MNKKIVLLLIGIAVFIGCGKKVKVPPKEDINKTVEQNITIMEEPIVEPELDIFDWQQNDEVFSEGIANKIVVVKSKRVAVLFDEDGNMLSRHRISLGEHPVGAKREAGDKKTPEGVYHIVDIRRDPKYYKEILISYPNREDIEASKALGVNPGGGITFHSQVPWNWDGHGDDYTLSHDWTIGCMAMTNKGMDNVWDSVNTDTIVEIRE
;
A
#
# COMPACT_ATOMS: atom_id res chain seq x y z
N MET A 1 -40.02 42.45 -11.57
CA MET A 1 -40.35 41.84 -12.88
C MET A 1 -40.65 40.36 -12.70
N ASN A 2 -41.96 40.03 -12.80
CA ASN A 2 -42.50 38.69 -12.54
C ASN A 2 -42.18 37.75 -13.67
N LYS A 3 -41.71 36.55 -13.37
CA LYS A 3 -41.77 35.42 -14.33
C LYS A 3 -42.62 34.31 -13.73
N LYS A 4 -43.69 34.06 -14.44
CA LYS A 4 -44.79 33.13 -14.16
C LYS A 4 -44.33 31.67 -14.30
N ILE A 5 -44.71 30.86 -13.32
CA ILE A 5 -44.64 29.41 -13.38
C ILE A 5 -45.84 28.90 -14.13
N VAL A 6 -45.64 28.14 -15.21
CA VAL A 6 -46.68 27.43 -15.97
C VAL A 6 -46.72 25.99 -15.49
N LEU A 7 -47.82 25.64 -14.83
CA LEU A 7 -48.14 24.29 -14.39
C LEU A 7 -48.87 23.59 -15.56
N LEU A 8 -48.27 22.51 -16.08
CA LEU A 8 -48.94 21.68 -17.11
C LEU A 8 -49.55 20.46 -16.43
N LEU A 9 -50.89 20.45 -16.34
CA LEU A 9 -51.69 19.32 -15.89
C LEU A 9 -51.93 18.40 -17.08
N ILE A 10 -51.40 17.18 -17.05
CA ILE A 10 -51.72 16.11 -18.02
C ILE A 10 -52.73 15.17 -17.34
N GLY A 11 -53.95 15.17 -17.91
CA GLY A 11 -55.06 14.34 -17.46
C GLY A 11 -54.81 12.85 -17.72
N ILE A 12 -55.12 12.02 -16.75
CA ILE A 12 -55.14 10.56 -16.87
C ILE A 12 -56.55 10.13 -17.31
N ALA A 13 -56.61 9.58 -18.52
CA ALA A 13 -57.82 8.90 -19.02
C ALA A 13 -57.83 7.47 -18.45
N VAL A 14 -58.88 7.17 -17.67
CA VAL A 14 -59.14 5.82 -17.17
C VAL A 14 -59.89 5.04 -18.25
N PHE A 15 -59.24 4.00 -18.82
CA PHE A 15 -59.94 2.99 -19.62
C PHE A 15 -60.23 1.76 -18.75
N ILE A 16 -61.50 1.54 -18.46
CA ILE A 16 -62.00 0.27 -17.91
C ILE A 16 -62.16 -0.70 -19.05
N GLY A 17 -61.35 -1.72 -19.10
CA GLY A 17 -61.38 -2.84 -20.09
C GLY A 17 -61.29 -4.18 -19.37
N CYS A 18 -62.34 -4.96 -19.57
CA CYS A 18 -62.72 -6.26 -19.03
C CYS A 18 -61.64 -7.37 -19.11
N GLY A 19 -61.41 -8.04 -18.00
CA GLY A 19 -61.00 -9.40 -17.70
C GLY A 19 -60.21 -10.23 -18.67
N LYS A 20 -58.95 -10.54 -18.31
CA LYS A 20 -58.37 -11.90 -18.35
C LYS A 20 -57.34 -12.03 -17.23
N LYS A 21 -57.54 -12.97 -16.32
CA LYS A 21 -56.59 -13.33 -15.27
C LYS A 21 -55.32 -13.91 -15.93
N VAL A 22 -54.26 -13.13 -16.01
CA VAL A 22 -52.94 -13.63 -16.34
C VAL A 22 -52.38 -14.27 -15.11
N LYS A 23 -52.13 -15.60 -15.12
CA LYS A 23 -51.39 -16.31 -14.09
C LYS A 23 -49.95 -15.75 -14.06
N VAL A 24 -49.63 -15.07 -13.02
CA VAL A 24 -48.22 -14.70 -12.71
C VAL A 24 -47.47 -15.97 -12.34
N PRO A 25 -46.41 -16.35 -13.02
CA PRO A 25 -45.57 -17.47 -12.57
C PRO A 25 -44.96 -17.16 -11.19
N PRO A 26 -44.71 -18.19 -10.35
CA PRO A 26 -44.10 -17.98 -9.05
C PRO A 26 -42.72 -17.30 -9.25
N LYS A 27 -42.44 -16.32 -8.40
CA LYS A 27 -41.10 -15.71 -8.30
C LYS A 27 -40.10 -16.81 -7.99
N GLU A 28 -39.33 -17.20 -9.01
CA GLU A 28 -38.13 -17.98 -8.77
C GLU A 28 -37.17 -17.14 -7.90
N ASP A 29 -36.67 -17.77 -6.85
CA ASP A 29 -35.77 -17.19 -5.88
C ASP A 29 -34.43 -16.96 -6.53
N ILE A 30 -34.22 -15.73 -7.05
CA ILE A 30 -32.99 -15.32 -7.77
C ILE A 30 -31.76 -15.43 -6.87
N ASN A 31 -31.95 -15.54 -5.55
CA ASN A 31 -30.83 -15.67 -4.58
C ASN A 31 -30.21 -17.07 -4.52
N LYS A 32 -30.79 -18.11 -5.14
CA LYS A 32 -30.18 -19.45 -5.11
C LYS A 32 -29.26 -19.77 -6.27
N THR A 33 -29.25 -18.96 -7.33
CA THR A 33 -28.47 -19.25 -8.55
C THR A 33 -27.17 -18.43 -8.63
N VAL A 34 -26.95 -17.48 -7.71
CA VAL A 34 -25.75 -16.64 -7.69
C VAL A 34 -24.61 -17.22 -6.84
N GLU A 35 -24.93 -18.16 -5.93
CA GLU A 35 -23.89 -18.73 -5.03
C GLU A 35 -23.09 -19.90 -5.62
N GLN A 36 -23.34 -20.35 -6.84
CA GLN A 36 -22.70 -21.57 -7.35
C GLN A 36 -21.64 -21.39 -8.46
N ASN A 37 -21.33 -20.18 -8.89
CA ASN A 37 -20.36 -19.98 -9.98
C ASN A 37 -19.39 -18.82 -9.84
N ILE A 38 -19.06 -18.38 -8.62
CA ILE A 38 -17.90 -17.51 -8.39
C ILE A 38 -16.96 -18.28 -7.45
N THR A 39 -16.41 -19.39 -7.91
CA THR A 39 -15.09 -19.79 -7.49
C THR A 39 -14.13 -18.96 -8.34
N ILE A 40 -13.86 -17.73 -7.92
CA ILE A 40 -12.65 -17.05 -8.32
C ILE A 40 -11.56 -17.95 -7.72
N MET A 41 -11.01 -18.81 -8.58
CA MET A 41 -9.70 -19.39 -8.29
C MET A 41 -8.74 -18.20 -8.41
N GLU A 42 -8.59 -17.45 -7.30
CA GLU A 42 -7.36 -16.70 -7.10
C GLU A 42 -6.26 -17.75 -7.08
N GLU A 43 -5.65 -17.97 -8.26
CA GLU A 43 -4.35 -18.63 -8.26
C GLU A 43 -3.51 -17.82 -7.28
N PRO A 44 -2.91 -18.48 -6.26
CA PRO A 44 -2.01 -17.77 -5.38
C PRO A 44 -0.98 -17.10 -6.29
N ILE A 45 -0.86 -15.77 -6.20
CA ILE A 45 0.26 -15.04 -6.80
C ILE A 45 1.48 -15.74 -6.24
N VAL A 46 2.15 -16.56 -7.06
CA VAL A 46 3.40 -17.20 -6.69
C VAL A 46 4.39 -16.06 -6.60
N GLU A 47 4.51 -15.49 -5.40
CA GLU A 47 5.56 -14.51 -5.15
C GLU A 47 6.89 -15.21 -5.48
N PRO A 48 7.71 -14.61 -6.34
CA PRO A 48 9.02 -15.17 -6.63
C PRO A 48 9.72 -15.42 -5.29
N GLU A 49 10.34 -16.58 -5.14
CA GLU A 49 11.07 -16.96 -3.92
C GLU A 49 12.09 -15.87 -3.57
N LEU A 50 11.69 -14.93 -2.70
CA LEU A 50 12.57 -13.87 -2.21
C LEU A 50 13.73 -14.41 -1.36
N ASP A 51 13.74 -15.72 -1.09
CA ASP A 51 14.81 -16.41 -0.35
C ASP A 51 16.15 -16.46 -1.09
N ILE A 52 16.14 -16.24 -2.42
CA ILE A 52 17.40 -16.22 -3.22
C ILE A 52 18.14 -14.89 -3.15
N PHE A 53 17.55 -13.84 -2.54
CA PHE A 53 18.22 -12.55 -2.46
C PHE A 53 19.16 -12.49 -1.26
N ASP A 54 20.45 -12.54 -1.55
CA ASP A 54 21.47 -12.15 -0.58
C ASP A 54 21.34 -10.65 -0.33
N TRP A 55 21.03 -10.25 0.90
CA TRP A 55 20.94 -8.85 1.34
C TRP A 55 22.23 -8.04 1.10
N GLN A 56 23.38 -8.72 0.86
CA GLN A 56 24.65 -8.10 0.50
C GLN A 56 24.74 -7.69 -0.98
N GLN A 57 23.79 -8.11 -1.81
CA GLN A 57 23.76 -7.69 -3.21
C GLN A 57 23.42 -6.20 -3.34
N ASN A 58 24.03 -5.55 -4.33
CA ASN A 58 23.81 -4.13 -4.61
C ASN A 58 22.37 -3.85 -5.08
N ASP A 59 21.99 -2.58 -5.01
CA ASP A 59 20.77 -2.10 -5.64
C ASP A 59 20.79 -2.43 -7.14
N GLU A 60 19.65 -2.87 -7.66
CA GLU A 60 19.50 -3.29 -9.05
C GLU A 60 18.17 -2.83 -9.62
N VAL A 61 18.17 -2.29 -10.83
CA VAL A 61 16.99 -1.95 -11.62
C VAL A 61 16.94 -2.91 -12.80
N PHE A 62 15.86 -3.69 -12.88
CA PHE A 62 15.65 -4.70 -13.91
C PHE A 62 14.85 -4.14 -15.09
N SER A 63 13.86 -3.26 -14.79
CA SER A 63 13.02 -2.60 -15.78
C SER A 63 12.48 -1.28 -15.23
N GLU A 64 12.11 -0.38 -16.13
CA GLU A 64 11.39 0.84 -15.79
C GLU A 64 9.89 0.56 -15.74
N GLY A 65 9.17 1.27 -14.86
CA GLY A 65 7.73 1.12 -14.73
C GLY A 65 7.20 1.66 -13.40
N ILE A 66 5.87 1.64 -13.26
CA ILE A 66 5.22 2.00 -12.01
C ILE A 66 4.93 0.73 -11.21
N ALA A 67 5.39 0.71 -9.99
CA ALA A 67 5.18 -0.40 -9.08
C ALA A 67 3.73 -0.43 -8.58
N ASN A 68 3.10 -1.58 -8.72
CA ASN A 68 1.84 -1.89 -8.06
C ASN A 68 2.09 -2.22 -6.58
N LYS A 69 3.25 -2.84 -6.28
CA LYS A 69 3.58 -3.32 -4.94
C LYS A 69 5.06 -3.15 -4.61
N ILE A 70 5.34 -2.74 -3.37
CA ILE A 70 6.66 -2.85 -2.72
C ILE A 70 6.57 -3.94 -1.67
N VAL A 71 7.51 -4.89 -1.68
CA VAL A 71 7.67 -5.88 -0.62
C VAL A 71 8.97 -5.58 0.13
N VAL A 72 8.84 -5.32 1.43
CA VAL A 72 9.96 -5.14 2.35
C VAL A 72 10.16 -6.42 3.14
N VAL A 73 11.34 -7.04 3.01
CA VAL A 73 11.75 -8.19 3.81
C VAL A 73 12.77 -7.71 4.83
N LYS A 74 12.33 -7.57 6.09
CA LYS A 74 13.12 -6.97 7.18
C LYS A 74 14.36 -7.78 7.49
N SER A 75 14.25 -9.12 7.58
CA SER A 75 15.39 -10.01 7.83
C SER A 75 16.47 -9.92 6.75
N LYS A 76 16.09 -9.55 5.53
CA LYS A 76 17.02 -9.38 4.39
C LYS A 76 17.47 -7.93 4.17
N ARG A 77 16.90 -6.94 4.86
CA ARG A 77 17.13 -5.48 4.66
C ARG A 77 16.98 -5.09 3.19
N VAL A 78 15.89 -5.52 2.58
CA VAL A 78 15.63 -5.28 1.17
C VAL A 78 14.20 -4.78 0.95
N ALA A 79 14.04 -3.87 -0.01
CA ALA A 79 12.77 -3.47 -0.60
C ALA A 79 12.77 -3.87 -2.08
N VAL A 80 11.76 -4.59 -2.53
CA VAL A 80 11.61 -5.06 -3.89
C VAL A 80 10.32 -4.49 -4.48
N LEU A 81 10.42 -3.91 -5.66
CA LEU A 81 9.32 -3.31 -6.40
C LEU A 81 8.82 -4.27 -7.47
N PHE A 82 7.50 -4.43 -7.55
CA PHE A 82 6.83 -5.28 -8.53
C PHE A 82 5.78 -4.49 -9.31
N ASP A 83 5.64 -4.78 -10.60
CA ASP A 83 4.56 -4.29 -11.45
C ASP A 83 3.23 -5.02 -11.17
N GLU A 84 2.18 -4.69 -11.93
CA GLU A 84 0.85 -5.31 -11.80
C GLU A 84 0.81 -6.79 -12.22
N ASP A 85 1.75 -7.23 -13.05
CA ASP A 85 1.90 -8.60 -13.52
C ASP A 85 2.77 -9.45 -12.57
N GLY A 86 3.32 -8.83 -11.49
CA GLY A 86 4.21 -9.48 -10.53
C GLY A 86 5.66 -9.59 -11.00
N ASN A 87 6.05 -8.92 -12.09
CA ASN A 87 7.45 -8.88 -12.49
C ASN A 87 8.22 -7.91 -11.60
N MET A 88 9.46 -8.26 -11.29
CA MET A 88 10.34 -7.43 -10.50
C MET A 88 10.85 -6.23 -11.31
N LEU A 89 10.57 -5.00 -10.84
CA LEU A 89 11.08 -3.77 -11.44
C LEU A 89 12.46 -3.42 -10.89
N SER A 90 12.61 -3.45 -9.57
CA SER A 90 13.88 -3.10 -8.92
C SER A 90 13.98 -3.69 -7.52
N ARG A 91 15.19 -3.71 -7.01
CA ARG A 91 15.56 -4.14 -5.67
C ARG A 91 16.52 -3.15 -5.04
N HIS A 92 16.27 -2.78 -3.79
CA HIS A 92 17.07 -1.80 -3.06
C HIS A 92 17.40 -2.29 -1.66
N ARG A 93 18.65 -2.11 -1.26
CA ARG A 93 19.08 -2.31 0.13
C ARG A 93 18.51 -1.18 1.00
N ILE A 94 18.12 -1.52 2.21
CA ILE A 94 17.55 -0.57 3.17
C ILE A 94 18.15 -0.78 4.56
N SER A 95 18.13 0.28 5.36
CA SER A 95 18.27 0.21 6.82
C SER A 95 16.93 0.42 7.49
N LEU A 96 16.73 -0.22 8.62
CA LEU A 96 15.48 -0.25 9.37
C LEU A 96 15.57 0.56 10.67
N GLY A 97 14.55 0.45 11.52
CA GLY A 97 14.61 0.91 12.89
C GLY A 97 15.70 0.19 13.70
N GLU A 98 16.30 0.88 14.68
CA GLU A 98 17.40 0.34 15.51
C GLU A 98 17.06 -1.02 16.19
N HIS A 99 15.78 -1.33 16.37
CA HIS A 99 15.30 -2.58 16.95
C HIS A 99 14.43 -3.34 15.93
N PRO A 100 15.00 -3.87 14.84
CA PRO A 100 14.22 -4.28 13.67
C PRO A 100 13.34 -5.51 13.88
N VAL A 101 13.63 -6.37 14.86
CA VAL A 101 12.94 -7.65 15.07
C VAL A 101 11.54 -7.45 15.62
N GLY A 102 10.56 -8.06 14.96
CA GLY A 102 9.14 -8.02 15.32
C GLY A 102 8.45 -6.70 14.92
N ALA A 103 7.12 -6.73 14.93
CA ALA A 103 6.30 -5.61 14.52
C ALA A 103 6.35 -4.42 15.49
N LYS A 104 6.26 -3.20 14.95
CA LYS A 104 6.10 -1.98 15.73
C LYS A 104 4.77 -1.97 16.48
N ARG A 105 4.81 -1.56 17.77
CA ARG A 105 3.61 -1.49 18.64
C ARG A 105 3.48 -0.17 19.38
N GLU A 106 4.58 0.55 19.58
CA GLU A 106 4.63 1.74 20.41
C GLU A 106 5.47 2.85 19.77
N ALA A 107 5.07 4.11 19.98
CA ALA A 107 5.91 5.26 19.62
C ALA A 107 7.24 5.18 20.36
N GLY A 108 8.35 5.28 19.63
CA GLY A 108 9.69 5.24 20.20
C GLY A 108 10.26 3.84 20.45
N ASP A 109 9.57 2.76 20.11
CA ASP A 109 10.10 1.38 20.20
C ASP A 109 11.22 1.08 19.20
N LYS A 110 11.45 2.01 18.26
CA LYS A 110 12.48 1.94 17.21
C LYS A 110 12.34 0.72 16.29
N LYS A 111 11.13 0.22 16.15
CA LYS A 111 10.81 -0.89 15.25
C LYS A 111 10.23 -0.38 13.94
N THR A 112 10.57 -1.03 12.85
CA THR A 112 9.86 -0.91 11.58
C THR A 112 8.60 -1.77 11.64
N PRO A 113 7.42 -1.26 11.25
CA PRO A 113 6.18 -2.01 11.34
C PRO A 113 6.18 -3.23 10.41
N GLU A 114 5.26 -4.17 10.66
CA GLU A 114 4.93 -5.30 9.80
C GLU A 114 3.45 -5.24 9.46
N GLY A 115 3.10 -5.46 8.21
CA GLY A 115 1.72 -5.39 7.73
C GLY A 115 1.63 -4.91 6.30
N VAL A 116 0.39 -4.63 5.87
CA VAL A 116 0.08 -4.12 4.55
C VAL A 116 -0.37 -2.67 4.67
N TYR A 117 0.27 -1.80 3.92
CA TYR A 117 0.07 -0.36 3.90
C TYR A 117 -0.07 0.12 2.45
N HIS A 118 -0.30 1.40 2.26
CA HIS A 118 -0.23 2.08 0.97
C HIS A 118 0.53 3.41 1.13
N ILE A 119 0.94 3.97 0.01
CA ILE A 119 1.60 5.28 0.00
C ILE A 119 0.54 6.37 0.16
N VAL A 120 0.77 7.31 1.09
CA VAL A 120 -0.15 8.42 1.36
C VAL A 120 0.41 9.78 0.97
N ASP A 121 1.75 9.90 0.87
CA ASP A 121 2.40 11.15 0.48
C ASP A 121 3.79 10.88 -0.12
N ILE A 122 4.15 11.64 -1.14
CA ILE A 122 5.45 11.58 -1.82
C ILE A 122 5.97 13.01 -1.89
N ARG A 123 7.02 13.33 -1.12
CA ARG A 123 7.50 14.70 -1.00
C ARG A 123 9.01 14.81 -0.91
N ARG A 124 9.53 15.96 -1.35
CA ARG A 124 10.90 16.35 -1.06
C ARG A 124 11.01 16.81 0.39
N ASP A 125 12.05 16.39 1.07
CA ASP A 125 12.32 16.75 2.45
C ASP A 125 13.72 17.40 2.56
N PRO A 126 13.85 18.58 3.20
CA PRO A 126 15.15 19.24 3.35
C PRO A 126 16.14 18.45 4.20
N LYS A 127 15.63 17.57 5.07
CA LYS A 127 16.42 16.76 5.98
C LYS A 127 16.84 15.43 5.37
N TYR A 128 15.96 14.82 4.58
CA TYR A 128 16.16 13.47 4.07
C TYR A 128 16.14 13.36 2.55
N TYR A 129 16.29 14.48 1.83
CA TYR A 129 16.27 14.58 0.37
C TYR A 129 14.88 14.26 -0.22
N LYS A 130 14.39 13.05 -0.08
CA LYS A 130 13.08 12.57 -0.53
C LYS A 130 12.47 11.67 0.54
N GLU A 131 11.15 11.73 0.67
CA GLU A 131 10.35 10.89 1.57
C GLU A 131 9.13 10.34 0.85
N ILE A 132 8.78 9.10 1.17
CA ILE A 132 7.54 8.44 0.78
C ILE A 132 6.87 7.95 2.05
N LEU A 133 5.77 8.61 2.44
CA LEU A 133 5.01 8.30 3.66
C LEU A 133 4.06 7.15 3.41
N ILE A 134 4.05 6.15 4.30
CA ILE A 134 3.09 5.03 4.26
C ILE A 134 1.96 5.21 5.28
N SER A 135 0.86 4.49 5.10
CA SER A 135 -0.37 4.58 5.90
C SER A 135 -0.28 3.90 7.28
N TYR A 136 0.91 3.81 7.87
CA TYR A 136 1.08 3.36 9.25
C TYR A 136 0.62 4.46 10.24
N PRO A 137 -0.13 4.13 11.32
CA PRO A 137 -0.64 2.81 11.67
C PRO A 137 -1.92 2.46 10.90
N ASN A 138 -2.06 1.20 10.46
CA ASN A 138 -3.31 0.68 9.96
C ASN A 138 -4.25 0.26 11.12
N ARG A 139 -5.41 -0.32 10.80
CA ARG A 139 -6.40 -0.71 11.81
C ARG A 139 -5.85 -1.78 12.78
N GLU A 140 -5.10 -2.74 12.28
CA GLU A 140 -4.55 -3.84 13.07
C GLU A 140 -3.46 -3.32 14.02
N ASP A 141 -2.62 -2.38 13.59
CA ASP A 141 -1.64 -1.71 14.43
C ASP A 141 -2.28 -0.95 15.57
N ILE A 142 -3.38 -0.21 15.28
CA ILE A 142 -4.12 0.55 16.28
C ILE A 142 -4.75 -0.41 17.32
N GLU A 143 -5.38 -1.49 16.87
CA GLU A 143 -6.01 -2.48 17.76
C GLU A 143 -4.95 -3.17 18.66
N ALA A 144 -3.82 -3.57 18.08
CA ALA A 144 -2.74 -4.20 18.81
C ALA A 144 -2.10 -3.26 19.86
N SER A 145 -1.85 -2.01 19.50
CA SER A 145 -1.30 -1.00 20.43
C SER A 145 -2.29 -0.67 21.54
N LYS A 146 -3.59 -0.57 21.22
CA LYS A 146 -4.66 -0.35 22.18
C LYS A 146 -4.75 -1.50 23.19
N ALA A 147 -4.60 -2.75 22.76
CA ALA A 147 -4.59 -3.90 23.65
C ALA A 147 -3.42 -3.87 24.65
N LEU A 148 -2.32 -3.22 24.28
CA LEU A 148 -1.16 -2.99 25.15
C LEU A 148 -1.26 -1.70 25.97
N GLY A 149 -2.26 -0.85 25.74
CA GLY A 149 -2.41 0.44 26.43
C GLY A 149 -1.40 1.50 25.98
N VAL A 150 -0.85 1.39 24.77
CA VAL A 150 0.19 2.28 24.25
C VAL A 150 -0.26 3.02 22.98
N ASN A 151 0.50 4.05 22.60
CA ASN A 151 0.29 4.79 21.36
C ASN A 151 1.19 4.19 20.25
N PRO A 152 0.65 3.75 19.11
CA PRO A 152 1.46 3.17 18.03
C PRO A 152 2.47 4.16 17.41
N GLY A 153 2.22 5.47 17.53
CA GLY A 153 2.95 6.49 16.81
C GLY A 153 2.47 6.63 15.36
N GLY A 154 3.35 7.08 14.48
CA GLY A 154 3.07 7.30 13.05
C GLY A 154 4.27 7.88 12.34
N GLY A 155 4.08 8.35 11.09
CA GLY A 155 5.12 9.02 10.32
C GLY A 155 6.22 8.06 9.86
N ILE A 156 5.86 6.83 9.50
CA ILE A 156 6.80 5.86 8.91
C ILE A 156 6.97 6.16 7.43
N THR A 157 8.21 6.33 7.00
CA THR A 157 8.55 6.67 5.60
C THR A 157 9.64 5.76 5.05
N PHE A 158 9.66 5.61 3.72
CA PHE A 158 10.93 5.44 3.03
C PHE A 158 11.59 6.81 2.92
N HIS A 159 12.86 6.91 3.17
CA HIS A 159 13.61 8.17 3.02
C HIS A 159 15.06 7.92 2.61
N SER A 160 15.68 8.97 2.10
CA SER A 160 17.08 8.87 1.71
C SER A 160 18.01 9.00 2.91
N GLN A 161 19.24 9.31 2.63
CA GLN A 161 20.34 9.37 3.58
C GLN A 161 20.11 10.41 4.69
N VAL A 162 20.86 10.27 5.75
CA VAL A 162 20.91 11.25 6.85
C VAL A 162 21.32 12.65 6.36
N PRO A 163 20.92 13.72 7.06
CA PRO A 163 21.14 15.11 6.60
C PRO A 163 22.59 15.48 6.31
N TRP A 164 23.55 14.92 7.05
CA TRP A 164 24.96 15.17 6.88
C TRP A 164 25.59 14.35 5.75
N ASN A 165 24.83 13.48 5.13
CA ASN A 165 25.22 12.60 4.01
C ASN A 165 24.35 12.81 2.77
N TRP A 166 23.75 13.99 2.63
CA TRP A 166 22.78 14.33 1.58
C TRP A 166 23.36 14.28 0.16
N ASP A 167 24.69 14.37 0.01
CA ASP A 167 25.41 14.37 -1.27
C ASP A 167 25.74 12.98 -1.81
N GLY A 168 25.38 11.93 -1.09
CA GLY A 168 25.64 10.54 -1.46
C GLY A 168 27.01 9.99 -1.06
N HIS A 169 27.79 10.79 -0.35
CA HIS A 169 29.16 10.41 0.08
C HIS A 169 29.13 9.53 1.33
N GLY A 170 28.44 8.55 1.49
CA GLY A 170 28.39 7.72 2.70
C GLY A 170 27.28 6.70 2.65
N ASP A 171 26.99 6.23 1.41
CA ASP A 171 26.06 5.15 1.19
C ASP A 171 26.41 3.95 2.06
N ASP A 172 27.69 3.65 2.22
CA ASP A 172 28.18 2.61 3.12
C ASP A 172 27.76 2.83 4.57
N TYR A 173 27.74 4.08 5.07
CA TYR A 173 27.23 4.38 6.40
C TYR A 173 25.72 4.18 6.47
N THR A 174 24.98 4.74 5.52
CA THR A 174 23.50 4.62 5.47
C THR A 174 23.05 3.16 5.54
N LEU A 175 23.78 2.27 4.89
CA LEU A 175 23.45 0.85 4.78
C LEU A 175 24.26 -0.07 5.73
N SER A 176 25.09 0.49 6.61
CA SER A 176 25.96 -0.30 7.47
C SER A 176 25.26 -0.89 8.70
N HIS A 177 24.17 -0.30 9.14
CA HIS A 177 23.42 -0.71 10.33
C HIS A 177 21.99 -0.15 10.32
N ASP A 178 21.12 -0.71 11.14
CA ASP A 178 19.79 -0.18 11.39
C ASP A 178 19.88 1.01 12.35
N TRP A 179 19.45 2.20 11.92
CA TRP A 179 19.69 3.45 12.67
C TRP A 179 18.47 4.35 12.78
N THR A 180 17.34 3.98 12.16
CA THR A 180 16.16 4.83 12.17
C THR A 180 15.30 4.63 13.43
N ILE A 181 14.27 5.44 13.60
CA ILE A 181 13.28 5.27 14.69
C ILE A 181 12.09 4.39 14.23
N GLY A 182 12.26 3.72 13.07
CA GLY A 182 11.25 2.82 12.49
C GLY A 182 11.02 3.01 11.00
N CYS A 183 11.59 4.05 10.39
CA CYS A 183 11.55 4.27 8.95
C CYS A 183 12.46 3.27 8.19
N MET A 184 12.34 3.29 6.88
CA MET A 184 13.18 2.52 5.96
C MET A 184 14.09 3.50 5.21
N ALA A 185 15.38 3.48 5.52
CA ALA A 185 16.36 4.37 4.89
C ALA A 185 17.09 3.66 3.76
N MET A 186 17.37 4.39 2.68
CA MET A 186 18.14 3.91 1.53
C MET A 186 19.11 4.96 1.01
N THR A 187 19.91 4.62 0.03
CA THR A 187 20.79 5.59 -0.65
C THR A 187 19.97 6.64 -1.41
N ASN A 188 20.57 7.79 -1.71
CA ASN A 188 19.90 8.80 -2.55
C ASN A 188 19.55 8.22 -3.91
N LYS A 189 20.44 7.43 -4.50
CA LYS A 189 20.21 6.76 -5.80
C LYS A 189 19.08 5.74 -5.73
N GLY A 190 19.04 4.91 -4.69
CA GLY A 190 17.95 3.97 -4.46
C GLY A 190 16.61 4.70 -4.32
N MET A 191 16.61 5.80 -3.56
CA MET A 191 15.43 6.63 -3.37
C MET A 191 14.97 7.32 -4.67
N ASP A 192 15.87 7.74 -5.55
CA ASP A 192 15.52 8.28 -6.85
C ASP A 192 14.78 7.24 -7.70
N ASN A 193 15.29 6.00 -7.75
CA ASN A 193 14.64 4.91 -8.48
C ASN A 193 13.26 4.58 -7.92
N VAL A 194 13.14 4.45 -6.60
CA VAL A 194 11.84 4.18 -5.95
C VAL A 194 10.86 5.33 -6.19
N TRP A 195 11.32 6.58 -6.05
CA TRP A 195 10.50 7.77 -6.28
C TRP A 195 9.87 7.82 -7.67
N ASP A 196 10.65 7.49 -8.69
CA ASP A 196 10.21 7.55 -10.08
C ASP A 196 9.29 6.37 -10.45
N SER A 197 9.27 5.32 -9.60
CA SER A 197 8.55 4.07 -9.84
C SER A 197 7.28 3.90 -8.99
N VAL A 198 6.87 4.86 -8.16
CA VAL A 198 5.72 4.69 -7.27
C VAL A 198 4.69 5.81 -7.38
N ASN A 199 3.48 5.52 -6.91
CA ASN A 199 2.40 6.49 -6.73
C ASN A 199 1.56 6.13 -5.49
N THR A 200 0.47 6.84 -5.24
CA THR A 200 -0.42 6.60 -4.08
C THR A 200 -1.23 5.31 -4.15
N ASP A 201 -1.29 4.66 -5.31
CA ASP A 201 -1.96 3.37 -5.48
C ASP A 201 -1.04 2.18 -5.17
N THR A 202 0.28 2.45 -5.04
CA THR A 202 1.28 1.42 -4.72
C THR A 202 1.06 0.86 -3.31
N ILE A 203 0.91 -0.45 -3.22
CA ILE A 203 0.80 -1.20 -1.96
C ILE A 203 2.20 -1.40 -1.38
N VAL A 204 2.31 -1.32 -0.05
CA VAL A 204 3.55 -1.57 0.68
C VAL A 204 3.32 -2.69 1.69
N GLU A 205 3.87 -3.87 1.40
CA GLU A 205 3.88 -5.00 2.32
C GLU A 205 5.22 -5.06 3.05
N ILE A 206 5.18 -5.08 4.38
CA ILE A 206 6.36 -5.19 5.24
C ILE A 206 6.24 -6.47 6.05
N ARG A 207 7.24 -7.34 5.93
CA ARG A 207 7.30 -8.62 6.63
C ARG A 207 8.69 -8.90 7.21
N GLU A 208 8.79 -9.85 8.14
CA GLU A 208 10.06 -10.30 8.74
C GLU A 208 11.05 -10.86 7.72
#